data_b7241fe3bd7d9eea1193afa314361f9c
#
_entry.id   b7241fe3bd7d9eea1193afa314361f9c
#
_cell.length_a   1.000
_cell.length_b   1.000
_cell.length_c   1.000
_cell.angle_alpha   90.00
_cell.angle_beta   90.00
_cell.angle_gamma   90.00
#
_symmetry.space_group_name_H-M   'P 1'
#
loop_
_entity.id
_entity.type
_entity.pdbx_description
1 polymer ?
#
loop_
_entity_poly.entity_id
_entity_poly.type
_entity_poly.pdbx_seq_one_letter_code
_entity_poly.pdbx_strand_id
1 'polypeptide(L)'
;MGKAIFDSAAHEYDAWYETELGSLVHEIEKEVVFDLLKPKAGQKVLDLGCGTGHYSIELAKMGLEVTGVDISKEMISYAVKKSRKLGLDINFLEEDAHNLPFEDETFDLVVSVTALEFFPEPTKALREGFRVLKPGGRMVVGVIGANSPWSEKYKRNAEEDENSVFRHAKFYTAKELLSLLPEVEGKAVKALYFPPDRKNFDRDRALAMEQEGRAQNKDGAGFVAALWIK
;
A
#
# COMPACT_ATOMS: atom_id res chain seq x y z
N MET A 1 -0.60 -1.84 -21.52
CA MET A 1 0.03 -1.16 -20.35
C MET A 1 -0.89 -0.05 -19.90
N GLY A 2 -1.20 0.00 -18.60
CA GLY A 2 -1.90 1.10 -17.98
C GLY A 2 -1.08 2.39 -18.09
N LYS A 3 -1.72 3.55 -17.87
CA LYS A 3 -1.02 4.85 -17.88
C LYS A 3 -0.30 5.01 -16.53
N ALA A 4 1.00 5.31 -16.56
CA ALA A 4 1.79 5.63 -15.34
C ALA A 4 1.42 7.05 -14.86
N ILE A 5 0.36 7.14 -14.04
CA ILE A 5 -0.19 8.42 -13.55
C ILE A 5 0.69 9.11 -12.52
N PHE A 6 1.64 8.38 -11.93
CA PHE A 6 2.54 8.88 -10.89
C PHE A 6 3.88 9.42 -11.40
N ASP A 7 4.20 9.34 -12.70
CA ASP A 7 5.49 9.82 -13.23
C ASP A 7 5.75 11.29 -12.85
N SER A 8 4.73 12.16 -12.96
CA SER A 8 4.86 13.57 -12.60
C SER A 8 4.94 13.83 -11.09
N ALA A 9 4.46 12.92 -10.27
CA ALA A 9 4.42 13.05 -8.81
C ALA A 9 5.62 12.40 -8.10
N ALA A 10 6.42 11.59 -8.80
CA ALA A 10 7.48 10.78 -8.21
C ALA A 10 8.51 11.63 -7.41
N HIS A 11 8.83 12.84 -7.90
CA HIS A 11 9.79 13.73 -7.25
C HIS A 11 9.30 14.24 -5.88
N GLU A 12 8.00 14.49 -5.72
CA GLU A 12 7.42 15.08 -4.51
C GLU A 12 6.83 14.01 -3.57
N TYR A 13 6.72 12.77 -4.05
CA TYR A 13 6.05 11.70 -3.32
C TYR A 13 6.70 11.40 -1.97
N ASP A 14 8.03 11.35 -1.91
CA ASP A 14 8.78 11.05 -0.69
C ASP A 14 8.71 12.18 0.34
N ALA A 15 8.53 13.44 -0.08
CA ALA A 15 8.42 14.58 0.83
C ALA A 15 7.21 14.48 1.79
N TRP A 16 6.16 13.75 1.40
CA TRP A 16 5.03 13.47 2.27
C TRP A 16 5.45 12.68 3.52
N TYR A 17 6.28 11.66 3.34
CA TYR A 17 6.73 10.78 4.43
C TYR A 17 7.69 11.47 5.40
N GLU A 18 8.30 12.59 4.99
CA GLU A 18 9.18 13.43 5.84
C GLU A 18 8.39 14.37 6.75
N THR A 19 7.09 14.59 6.50
CA THR A 19 6.24 15.40 7.39
C THR A 19 5.90 14.62 8.67
N GLU A 20 5.66 15.32 9.79
CA GLU A 20 5.25 14.68 11.05
C GLU A 20 3.98 13.84 10.89
N LEU A 21 2.98 14.37 10.16
CA LEU A 21 1.74 13.64 9.87
C LEU A 21 2.00 12.43 8.97
N GLY A 22 2.76 12.58 7.89
CA GLY A 22 3.06 11.50 6.95
C GLY A 22 3.89 10.39 7.58
N SER A 23 4.85 10.75 8.44
CA SER A 23 5.64 9.80 9.22
C SER A 23 4.77 8.97 10.16
N LEU A 24 3.85 9.60 10.91
CA LEU A 24 2.92 8.87 11.79
C LEU A 24 1.97 7.96 11.00
N VAL A 25 1.44 8.45 9.88
CA VAL A 25 0.59 7.65 8.99
C VAL A 25 1.32 6.40 8.54
N HIS A 26 2.53 6.57 8.01
CA HIS A 26 3.36 5.44 7.56
C HIS A 26 3.70 4.46 8.69
N GLU A 27 4.00 4.95 9.89
CA GLU A 27 4.26 4.12 11.07
C GLU A 27 3.06 3.23 11.41
N ILE A 28 1.86 3.80 11.44
CA ILE A 28 0.62 3.08 11.76
C ILE A 28 0.22 2.09 10.65
N GLU A 29 0.31 2.51 9.39
CA GLU A 29 0.03 1.63 8.25
C GLU A 29 0.99 0.44 8.20
N LYS A 30 2.30 0.70 8.38
CA LYS A 30 3.32 -0.32 8.41
C LYS A 30 3.10 -1.32 9.54
N GLU A 31 2.78 -0.85 10.76
CA GLU A 31 2.42 -1.72 11.89
C GLU A 31 1.29 -2.68 11.49
N VAL A 32 0.16 -2.15 11.00
CA VAL A 32 -0.99 -2.97 10.61
C VAL A 32 -0.65 -3.95 9.48
N VAL A 33 0.06 -3.49 8.46
CA VAL A 33 0.45 -4.33 7.32
C VAL A 33 1.38 -5.46 7.78
N PHE A 34 2.40 -5.16 8.60
CA PHE A 34 3.37 -6.17 9.04
C PHE A 34 2.78 -7.14 10.08
N ASP A 35 1.84 -6.70 10.91
CA ASP A 35 1.09 -7.58 11.81
C ASP A 35 0.23 -8.59 11.04
N LEU A 36 -0.32 -8.19 9.90
CA LEU A 36 -1.06 -9.09 9.02
C LEU A 36 -0.12 -9.96 8.17
N LEU A 37 0.93 -9.41 7.60
CA LEU A 37 1.87 -10.07 6.70
C LEU A 37 2.76 -11.07 7.46
N LYS A 38 3.20 -10.73 8.69
CA LYS A 38 4.11 -11.50 9.54
C LYS A 38 5.40 -11.89 8.82
N PRO A 39 6.15 -10.91 8.28
CA PRO A 39 7.35 -11.17 7.50
C PRO A 39 8.45 -11.80 8.35
N LYS A 40 9.23 -12.71 7.74
CA LYS A 40 10.38 -13.36 8.38
C LYS A 40 11.57 -13.31 7.44
N ALA A 41 12.78 -13.12 8.00
CA ALA A 41 14.01 -13.13 7.23
C ALA A 41 14.13 -14.39 6.35
N GLY A 42 14.65 -14.22 5.14
CA GLY A 42 14.82 -15.27 4.13
C GLY A 42 13.56 -15.60 3.32
N GLN A 43 12.40 -15.03 3.63
CA GLN A 43 11.21 -15.19 2.79
C GLN A 43 11.31 -14.32 1.52
N LYS A 44 10.72 -14.82 0.43
CA LYS A 44 10.55 -14.07 -0.82
C LYS A 44 9.25 -13.27 -0.76
N VAL A 45 9.33 -11.97 -0.99
CA VAL A 45 8.18 -11.07 -0.98
C VAL A 45 8.07 -10.30 -2.28
N LEU A 46 6.85 -10.19 -2.82
CA LEU A 46 6.48 -9.30 -3.91
C LEU A 46 5.78 -8.07 -3.34
N ASP A 47 6.30 -6.88 -3.66
CA ASP A 47 5.67 -5.58 -3.40
C ASP A 47 5.02 -5.08 -4.69
N LEU A 48 3.68 -5.11 -4.74
CA LEU A 48 2.85 -4.90 -5.92
C LEU A 48 2.37 -3.45 -5.99
N GLY A 49 2.86 -2.68 -6.94
CA GLY A 49 2.72 -1.22 -6.99
C GLY A 49 3.65 -0.56 -5.96
N CYS A 50 4.94 -0.92 -5.99
CA CYS A 50 5.91 -0.56 -4.95
C CYS A 50 6.25 0.94 -4.89
N GLY A 51 5.88 1.72 -5.91
CA GLY A 51 6.18 3.14 -6.00
C GLY A 51 7.67 3.42 -5.83
N THR A 52 8.01 4.35 -4.95
CA THR A 52 9.41 4.70 -4.62
C THR A 52 10.04 3.72 -3.61
N GLY A 53 9.42 2.59 -3.30
CA GLY A 53 9.98 1.46 -2.57
C GLY A 53 9.97 1.57 -1.04
N HIS A 54 9.06 2.32 -0.43
CA HIS A 54 9.01 2.46 1.03
C HIS A 54 8.84 1.11 1.74
N TYR A 55 7.85 0.30 1.36
CA TYR A 55 7.63 -1.03 1.95
C TYR A 55 8.71 -2.02 1.54
N SER A 56 9.13 -2.00 0.28
CA SER A 56 10.24 -2.83 -0.22
C SER A 56 11.52 -2.65 0.61
N ILE A 57 11.89 -1.39 0.92
CA ILE A 57 13.07 -1.06 1.73
C ILE A 57 12.94 -1.58 3.17
N GLU A 58 11.78 -1.38 3.80
CA GLU A 58 11.55 -1.86 5.17
C GLU A 58 11.62 -3.40 5.24
N LEU A 59 11.03 -4.10 4.28
CA LEU A 59 11.09 -5.57 4.20
C LEU A 59 12.52 -6.08 3.95
N ALA A 60 13.27 -5.42 3.07
CA ALA A 60 14.68 -5.77 2.83
C ALA A 60 15.56 -5.55 4.08
N LYS A 61 15.33 -4.49 4.86
CA LYS A 61 16.00 -4.28 6.16
C LYS A 61 15.72 -5.40 7.17
N MET A 62 14.57 -6.08 7.05
CA MET A 62 14.22 -7.24 7.86
C MET A 62 14.85 -8.56 7.34
N GLY A 63 15.62 -8.50 6.25
CA GLY A 63 16.32 -9.66 5.68
C GLY A 63 15.46 -10.51 4.73
N LEU A 64 14.39 -9.95 4.15
CA LEU A 64 13.62 -10.63 3.12
C LEU A 64 14.29 -10.46 1.73
N GLU A 65 14.03 -11.44 0.84
CA GLU A 65 14.33 -11.33 -0.58
C GLU A 65 13.19 -10.57 -1.28
N VAL A 66 13.42 -9.29 -1.59
CA VAL A 66 12.36 -8.39 -2.05
C VAL A 66 12.40 -8.22 -3.56
N THR A 67 11.24 -8.40 -4.20
CA THR A 67 10.96 -7.94 -5.57
C THR A 67 9.87 -6.88 -5.51
N GLY A 68 10.13 -5.69 -6.02
CA GLY A 68 9.16 -4.61 -6.15
C GLY A 68 8.78 -4.41 -7.62
N VAL A 69 7.49 -4.32 -7.92
CA VAL A 69 7.00 -4.03 -9.27
C VAL A 69 6.14 -2.77 -9.27
N ASP A 70 6.34 -1.91 -10.27
CA ASP A 70 5.52 -0.74 -10.52
C ASP A 70 5.48 -0.46 -12.02
N ILE A 71 4.38 0.10 -12.50
CA ILE A 71 4.24 0.46 -13.92
C ILE A 71 4.96 1.75 -14.27
N SER A 72 5.27 2.58 -13.26
CA SER A 72 5.97 3.85 -13.40
C SER A 72 7.49 3.65 -13.38
N LYS A 73 8.11 3.87 -14.52
CA LYS A 73 9.57 3.86 -14.65
C LYS A 73 10.25 4.90 -13.74
N GLU A 74 9.61 6.06 -13.58
CA GLU A 74 10.12 7.12 -12.71
C GLU A 74 10.12 6.66 -11.24
N MET A 75 9.02 6.07 -10.75
CA MET A 75 8.94 5.50 -9.40
C MET A 75 10.03 4.46 -9.15
N ILE A 76 10.20 3.51 -10.09
CA ILE A 76 11.25 2.48 -10.03
C ILE A 76 12.65 3.12 -9.98
N SER A 77 12.89 4.18 -10.75
CA SER A 77 14.19 4.90 -10.73
C SER A 77 14.48 5.46 -9.34
N TYR A 78 13.50 6.05 -8.65
CA TYR A 78 13.65 6.54 -7.28
C TYR A 78 13.86 5.39 -6.28
N ALA A 79 13.10 4.31 -6.39
CA ALA A 79 13.25 3.12 -5.55
C ALA A 79 14.66 2.53 -5.62
N VAL A 80 15.18 2.35 -6.85
CA VAL A 80 16.55 1.86 -7.09
C VAL A 80 17.62 2.79 -6.51
N LYS A 81 17.46 4.11 -6.67
CA LYS A 81 18.42 5.09 -6.10
C LYS A 81 18.43 5.01 -4.57
N LYS A 82 17.25 4.91 -3.93
CA LYS A 82 17.15 4.82 -2.47
C LYS A 82 17.72 3.52 -1.93
N SER A 83 17.39 2.37 -2.52
CA SER A 83 17.91 1.07 -2.07
C SER A 83 19.41 0.98 -2.18
N ARG A 84 20.00 1.46 -3.29
CA ARG A 84 21.45 1.50 -3.48
C ARG A 84 22.16 2.39 -2.46
N LYS A 85 21.60 3.57 -2.15
CA LYS A 85 22.14 4.47 -1.12
C LYS A 85 22.16 3.81 0.27
N LEU A 86 21.22 2.91 0.53
CA LEU A 86 21.13 2.16 1.79
C LEU A 86 21.91 0.83 1.76
N GLY A 87 22.55 0.46 0.63
CA GLY A 87 23.26 -0.81 0.48
C GLY A 87 22.34 -2.03 0.49
N LEU A 88 21.06 -1.86 0.11
CA LEU A 88 20.08 -2.93 0.06
C LEU A 88 19.98 -3.50 -1.35
N ASP A 89 19.95 -4.83 -1.44
CA ASP A 89 19.75 -5.56 -2.69
C ASP A 89 18.25 -5.87 -2.83
N ILE A 90 17.58 -5.11 -3.71
CA ILE A 90 16.14 -5.24 -4.00
C ILE A 90 15.97 -5.30 -5.50
N ASN A 91 15.22 -6.27 -5.99
CA ASN A 91 14.91 -6.42 -7.40
C ASN A 91 13.70 -5.55 -7.76
N PHE A 92 13.95 -4.36 -8.34
CA PHE A 92 12.89 -3.47 -8.80
C PHE A 92 12.68 -3.60 -10.31
N LEU A 93 11.43 -3.82 -10.74
CA LEU A 93 11.04 -4.07 -12.12
C LEU A 93 9.90 -3.14 -12.55
N GLU A 94 10.00 -2.61 -13.77
CA GLU A 94 8.90 -1.89 -14.45
C GLU A 94 7.96 -2.93 -15.05
N GLU A 95 6.88 -3.28 -14.35
CA GLU A 95 5.96 -4.35 -14.73
C GLU A 95 4.49 -3.98 -14.44
N ASP A 96 3.59 -4.59 -15.20
CA ASP A 96 2.15 -4.42 -15.01
C ASP A 96 1.61 -5.46 -14.01
N ALA A 97 1.06 -4.99 -12.91
CA ALA A 97 0.44 -5.83 -11.87
C ALA A 97 -0.67 -6.76 -12.39
N HIS A 98 -1.25 -6.44 -13.57
CA HIS A 98 -2.30 -7.24 -14.19
C HIS A 98 -1.78 -8.42 -15.01
N ASN A 99 -0.47 -8.53 -15.20
CA ASN A 99 0.18 -9.60 -15.96
C ASN A 99 1.62 -9.78 -15.50
N LEU A 100 1.82 -10.40 -14.34
CA LEU A 100 3.12 -10.56 -13.71
C LEU A 100 4.00 -11.58 -14.44
N PRO A 101 5.29 -11.29 -14.72
CA PRO A 101 6.19 -12.18 -15.43
C PRO A 101 6.81 -13.27 -14.53
N PHE A 102 6.09 -13.67 -13.49
CA PHE A 102 6.55 -14.67 -12.54
C PHE A 102 5.74 -15.97 -12.69
N GLU A 103 6.40 -17.09 -12.39
CA GLU A 103 5.72 -18.39 -12.32
C GLU A 103 4.76 -18.43 -11.12
N ASP A 104 3.80 -19.36 -11.17
CA ASP A 104 2.90 -19.64 -10.05
C ASP A 104 3.73 -20.01 -8.82
N GLU A 105 3.23 -19.66 -7.63
CA GLU A 105 3.80 -20.09 -6.36
C GLU A 105 5.27 -19.72 -6.15
N THR A 106 5.68 -18.53 -6.63
CA THR A 106 7.05 -18.03 -6.53
C THR A 106 7.35 -17.39 -5.18
N PHE A 107 6.37 -16.64 -4.61
CA PHE A 107 6.58 -15.80 -3.43
C PHE A 107 5.91 -16.38 -2.17
N ASP A 108 6.57 -16.19 -1.03
CA ASP A 108 6.02 -16.54 0.28
C ASP A 108 5.00 -15.49 0.76
N LEU A 109 5.21 -14.22 0.33
CA LEU A 109 4.41 -13.07 0.71
C LEU A 109 4.14 -12.18 -0.50
N VAL A 110 2.96 -11.57 -0.52
CA VAL A 110 2.61 -10.47 -1.44
C VAL A 110 2.08 -9.30 -0.62
N VAL A 111 2.56 -8.11 -0.90
CA VAL A 111 2.09 -6.88 -0.26
C VAL A 111 1.76 -5.83 -1.32
N SER A 112 0.74 -5.02 -1.08
CA SER A 112 0.41 -3.85 -1.89
C SER A 112 -0.17 -2.79 -0.97
N VAL A 113 0.39 -1.59 -0.93
CA VAL A 113 -0.08 -0.53 -0.02
C VAL A 113 -0.27 0.78 -0.77
N THR A 114 -1.47 1.34 -0.67
CA THR A 114 -1.90 2.60 -1.31
C THR A 114 -1.57 2.65 -2.82
N ALA A 115 -1.73 1.50 -3.49
CA ALA A 115 -1.53 1.34 -4.93
C ALA A 115 -2.79 0.80 -5.64
N LEU A 116 -3.52 -0.13 -5.00
CA LEU A 116 -4.70 -0.78 -5.58
C LEU A 116 -5.79 0.22 -6.00
N GLU A 117 -5.88 1.36 -5.31
CA GLU A 117 -6.81 2.46 -5.61
C GLU A 117 -6.69 2.95 -7.06
N PHE A 118 -5.52 2.80 -7.64
CA PHE A 118 -5.16 3.32 -8.97
C PHE A 118 -5.12 2.24 -10.05
N PHE A 119 -5.38 0.98 -9.69
CA PHE A 119 -5.40 -0.11 -10.65
C PHE A 119 -6.72 -0.13 -11.43
N PRO A 120 -6.69 -0.09 -12.78
CA PRO A 120 -7.91 -0.08 -13.59
C PRO A 120 -8.73 -1.38 -13.44
N GLU A 121 -8.07 -2.52 -13.24
CA GLU A 121 -8.69 -3.84 -13.04
C GLU A 121 -8.19 -4.48 -11.73
N PRO A 122 -8.58 -3.95 -10.53
CA PRO A 122 -8.01 -4.37 -9.25
C PRO A 122 -8.17 -5.86 -8.96
N THR A 123 -9.30 -6.45 -9.32
CA THR A 123 -9.53 -7.91 -9.17
C THR A 123 -8.52 -8.74 -9.97
N LYS A 124 -8.16 -8.30 -11.17
CA LYS A 124 -7.18 -9.01 -12.01
C LYS A 124 -5.78 -8.94 -11.38
N ALA A 125 -5.37 -7.76 -10.92
CA ALA A 125 -4.09 -7.60 -10.24
C ALA A 125 -4.00 -8.43 -8.96
N LEU A 126 -5.07 -8.47 -8.16
CA LEU A 126 -5.12 -9.31 -6.96
C LEU A 126 -5.05 -10.80 -7.30
N ARG A 127 -5.70 -11.26 -8.37
CA ARG A 127 -5.60 -12.65 -8.83
C ARG A 127 -4.19 -13.00 -9.31
N GLU A 128 -3.50 -12.11 -9.99
CA GLU A 128 -2.09 -12.28 -10.33
C GLU A 128 -1.20 -12.37 -9.08
N GLY A 129 -1.37 -11.45 -8.12
CA GLY A 129 -0.69 -11.52 -6.82
C GLY A 129 -0.97 -12.84 -6.09
N PHE A 130 -2.20 -13.33 -6.13
CA PHE A 130 -2.58 -14.60 -5.52
C PHE A 130 -2.08 -15.82 -6.30
N ARG A 131 -1.97 -15.75 -7.64
CA ARG A 131 -1.39 -16.79 -8.49
C ARG A 131 0.07 -17.05 -8.13
N VAL A 132 0.86 -15.98 -8.02
CA VAL A 132 2.30 -16.06 -7.72
C VAL A 132 2.61 -16.34 -6.25
N LEU A 133 1.61 -16.29 -5.36
CA LEU A 133 1.74 -16.61 -3.95
C LEU A 133 1.78 -18.14 -3.75
N LYS A 134 2.69 -18.65 -2.93
CA LYS A 134 2.78 -20.07 -2.56
C LYS A 134 1.61 -20.51 -1.69
N PRO A 135 1.28 -21.82 -1.69
CA PRO A 135 0.37 -22.39 -0.68
C PRO A 135 0.83 -22.08 0.75
N GLY A 136 -0.08 -21.61 1.61
CA GLY A 136 0.21 -21.14 2.93
C GLY A 136 0.80 -19.71 2.98
N GLY A 137 1.04 -19.09 1.83
CA GLY A 137 1.54 -17.72 1.71
C GLY A 137 0.47 -16.69 2.11
N ARG A 138 0.91 -15.46 2.36
CA ARG A 138 0.06 -14.36 2.84
C ARG A 138 0.08 -13.20 1.86
N MET A 139 -1.09 -12.75 1.44
CA MET A 139 -1.25 -11.52 0.66
C MET A 139 -1.93 -10.46 1.54
N VAL A 140 -1.28 -9.32 1.69
CA VAL A 140 -1.81 -8.17 2.42
C VAL A 140 -1.92 -6.98 1.50
N VAL A 141 -3.11 -6.39 1.46
CA VAL A 141 -3.39 -5.20 0.65
C VAL A 141 -3.94 -4.11 1.55
N GLY A 142 -3.25 -2.98 1.59
CA GLY A 142 -3.65 -1.78 2.33
C GLY A 142 -4.11 -0.68 1.38
N VAL A 143 -5.26 -0.08 1.67
CA VAL A 143 -5.89 0.96 0.85
C VAL A 143 -6.40 2.11 1.69
N ILE A 144 -6.57 3.27 1.06
CA ILE A 144 -7.26 4.41 1.66
C ILE A 144 -8.73 4.03 1.90
N GLY A 145 -9.17 4.15 3.15
CA GLY A 145 -10.52 3.80 3.56
C GLY A 145 -11.57 4.75 2.99
N ALA A 146 -12.57 4.18 2.30
CA ALA A 146 -13.73 4.92 1.86
C ALA A 146 -14.55 5.47 3.04
N ASN A 147 -15.31 6.55 2.81
CA ASN A 147 -16.15 7.20 3.82
C ASN A 147 -15.39 7.69 5.05
N SER A 148 -14.13 8.09 4.85
CA SER A 148 -13.24 8.62 5.89
C SER A 148 -12.91 10.08 5.63
N PRO A 149 -12.46 10.85 6.65
CA PRO A 149 -11.93 12.19 6.45
C PRO A 149 -10.76 12.24 5.45
N TRP A 150 -10.01 11.15 5.31
CA TRP A 150 -8.93 11.00 4.34
C TRP A 150 -9.45 10.91 2.91
N SER A 151 -10.37 9.99 2.62
CA SER A 151 -10.96 9.88 1.28
C SER A 151 -11.70 11.16 0.87
N GLU A 152 -12.41 11.81 1.80
CA GLU A 152 -13.10 13.09 1.52
C GLU A 152 -12.12 14.22 1.18
N LYS A 153 -10.97 14.28 1.85
CA LYS A 153 -9.91 15.23 1.49
C LYS A 153 -9.35 14.96 0.09
N TYR A 154 -9.04 13.70 -0.23
CA TYR A 154 -8.49 13.34 -1.54
C TYR A 154 -9.49 13.56 -2.68
N LYS A 155 -10.79 13.33 -2.46
CA LYS A 155 -11.85 13.68 -3.41
C LYS A 155 -11.89 15.18 -3.68
N ARG A 156 -11.87 16.02 -2.64
CA ARG A 156 -11.82 17.48 -2.80
C ARG A 156 -10.57 17.92 -3.57
N ASN A 157 -9.39 17.39 -3.23
CA ASN A 157 -8.17 17.69 -3.97
C ASN A 157 -8.30 17.32 -5.47
N ALA A 158 -8.97 16.20 -5.76
CA ALA A 158 -9.22 15.77 -7.14
C ALA A 158 -10.21 16.67 -7.90
N GLU A 159 -11.14 17.32 -7.19
CA GLU A 159 -12.06 18.31 -7.77
C GLU A 159 -11.38 19.65 -8.02
N GLU A 160 -10.49 20.08 -7.13
CA GLU A 160 -9.81 21.37 -7.15
C GLU A 160 -8.57 21.41 -8.07
N ASP A 161 -7.92 20.26 -8.31
CA ASP A 161 -6.71 20.14 -9.13
C ASP A 161 -6.89 19.13 -10.27
N GLU A 162 -6.88 19.62 -11.50
CA GLU A 162 -6.99 18.78 -12.71
C GLU A 162 -5.83 17.79 -12.88
N ASN A 163 -4.68 18.05 -12.27
CA ASN A 163 -3.50 17.20 -12.31
C ASN A 163 -3.44 16.20 -11.15
N SER A 164 -4.40 16.24 -10.22
CA SER A 164 -4.42 15.32 -9.09
C SER A 164 -4.54 13.87 -9.52
N VAL A 165 -3.60 13.02 -9.08
CA VAL A 165 -3.63 11.57 -9.31
C VAL A 165 -4.89 10.92 -8.72
N PHE A 166 -5.46 11.51 -7.67
CA PHE A 166 -6.67 11.02 -7.01
C PHE A 166 -7.95 11.12 -7.84
N ARG A 167 -7.93 11.82 -8.99
CA ARG A 167 -9.04 11.77 -9.97
C ARG A 167 -9.30 10.36 -10.53
N HIS A 168 -8.31 9.51 -10.44
CA HIS A 168 -8.36 8.12 -10.90
C HIS A 168 -8.47 7.12 -9.75
N ALA A 169 -8.47 7.60 -8.50
CA ALA A 169 -8.48 6.74 -7.34
C ALA A 169 -9.88 6.20 -7.02
N LYS A 170 -9.95 4.91 -6.69
CA LYS A 170 -11.11 4.29 -6.07
C LYS A 170 -10.80 3.94 -4.62
N PHE A 171 -11.55 4.49 -3.69
CA PHE A 171 -11.43 4.17 -2.26
C PHE A 171 -12.34 3.00 -1.89
N TYR A 172 -11.93 2.21 -0.90
CA TYR A 172 -12.63 0.98 -0.56
C TYR A 172 -13.01 0.95 0.93
N THR A 173 -14.21 0.45 1.21
CA THR A 173 -14.56 -0.06 2.53
C THR A 173 -13.95 -1.45 2.73
N ALA A 174 -13.87 -1.94 3.97
CA ALA A 174 -13.37 -3.29 4.26
C ALA A 174 -14.17 -4.38 3.50
N LYS A 175 -15.50 -4.20 3.40
CA LYS A 175 -16.37 -5.13 2.67
C LYS A 175 -16.10 -5.13 1.17
N GLU A 176 -15.96 -3.96 0.57
CA GLU A 176 -15.65 -3.82 -0.86
C GLU A 176 -14.28 -4.40 -1.19
N LEU A 177 -13.26 -4.12 -0.37
CA LEU A 177 -11.91 -4.65 -0.57
C LEU A 177 -11.92 -6.20 -0.53
N LEU A 178 -12.54 -6.80 0.47
CA LEU A 178 -12.67 -8.26 0.58
C LEU A 178 -13.47 -8.86 -0.58
N SER A 179 -14.46 -8.15 -1.11
CA SER A 179 -15.28 -8.62 -2.23
C SER A 179 -14.55 -8.68 -3.58
N LEU A 180 -13.32 -8.15 -3.68
CA LEU A 180 -12.50 -8.26 -4.88
C LEU A 180 -11.97 -9.69 -5.12
N LEU A 181 -11.85 -10.50 -4.06
CA LEU A 181 -11.50 -11.94 -4.15
C LEU A 181 -12.55 -12.77 -3.36
N PRO A 182 -13.79 -12.87 -3.86
CA PRO A 182 -14.89 -13.50 -3.14
C PRO A 182 -14.69 -15.03 -2.98
N GLU A 183 -13.84 -15.63 -3.80
CA GLU A 183 -13.49 -17.04 -3.76
C GLU A 183 -12.51 -17.43 -2.65
N VAL A 184 -11.90 -16.43 -1.98
CA VAL A 184 -10.92 -16.65 -0.91
C VAL A 184 -11.40 -15.99 0.37
N GLU A 185 -11.43 -16.74 1.46
CA GLU A 185 -11.74 -16.17 2.77
C GLU A 185 -10.65 -15.18 3.20
N GLY A 186 -11.05 -13.95 3.46
CA GLY A 186 -10.17 -12.87 3.88
C GLY A 186 -10.65 -12.20 5.16
N LYS A 187 -9.74 -11.50 5.82
CA LYS A 187 -10.08 -10.62 6.94
C LYS A 187 -9.53 -9.22 6.72
N ALA A 188 -10.20 -8.21 7.24
CA ALA A 188 -9.76 -6.84 7.16
C ALA A 188 -9.60 -6.20 8.54
N VAL A 189 -8.63 -5.28 8.63
CA VAL A 189 -8.32 -4.44 9.79
C VAL A 189 -8.41 -2.98 9.37
N LYS A 190 -8.89 -2.12 10.25
CA LYS A 190 -9.06 -0.69 10.03
C LYS A 190 -8.10 0.11 10.90
N ALA A 191 -7.56 1.21 10.38
CA ALA A 191 -6.65 2.12 11.07
C ALA A 191 -6.79 3.57 10.54
N LEU A 192 -6.04 4.51 11.10
CA LEU A 192 -6.07 5.94 10.80
C LEU A 192 -7.42 6.58 11.13
N TYR A 193 -7.73 6.61 12.42
CA TYR A 193 -8.96 7.19 12.94
C TYR A 193 -8.90 8.69 13.25
N PHE A 194 -7.81 9.36 12.88
CA PHE A 194 -7.64 10.81 12.99
C PHE A 194 -7.70 11.49 11.61
N PRO A 195 -8.08 12.76 11.54
CA PRO A 195 -8.21 13.48 10.27
C PRO A 195 -6.85 13.88 9.69
N PRO A 196 -6.77 14.08 8.35
CA PRO A 196 -5.56 14.53 7.65
C PRO A 196 -5.31 16.04 7.81
N ASP A 197 -5.34 16.57 9.03
CA ASP A 197 -5.12 17.98 9.30
C ASP A 197 -3.63 18.27 9.53
N ARG A 198 -2.96 18.83 8.51
CA ARG A 198 -1.54 19.21 8.60
C ARG A 198 -1.31 20.48 9.43
N LYS A 199 -2.29 21.39 9.48
CA LYS A 199 -2.10 22.71 10.10
C LYS A 199 -2.19 22.65 11.62
N ASN A 200 -3.06 21.77 12.13
CA ASN A 200 -3.30 21.57 13.54
C ASN A 200 -2.92 20.15 13.97
N PHE A 201 -1.87 19.59 13.35
CA PHE A 201 -1.43 18.24 13.69
C PHE A 201 -0.82 18.21 15.08
N ASP A 202 -1.31 17.28 15.89
CA ASP A 202 -0.81 16.95 17.21
C ASP A 202 -0.69 15.42 17.29
N ARG A 203 0.53 14.94 17.47
CA ARG A 203 0.84 13.50 17.45
C ARG A 203 0.16 12.75 18.57
N ASP A 204 0.17 13.30 19.80
CA ASP A 204 -0.39 12.60 20.97
C ASP A 204 -1.91 12.50 20.85
N ARG A 205 -2.55 13.57 20.38
CA ARG A 205 -3.99 13.56 20.07
C ARG A 205 -4.33 12.56 18.96
N ALA A 206 -3.54 12.49 17.90
CA ALA A 206 -3.76 11.55 16.81
C ALA A 206 -3.63 10.10 17.30
N LEU A 207 -2.63 9.78 18.13
CA LEU A 207 -2.46 8.47 18.73
C LEU A 207 -3.61 8.09 19.68
N ALA A 208 -4.11 9.03 20.47
CA ALA A 208 -5.27 8.79 21.33
C ALA A 208 -6.53 8.49 20.51
N MET A 209 -6.77 9.23 19.41
CA MET A 209 -7.88 8.96 18.50
C MET A 209 -7.75 7.61 17.80
N GLU A 210 -6.54 7.23 17.40
CA GLU A 210 -6.23 5.94 16.80
C GLU A 210 -6.55 4.79 17.76
N GLN A 211 -6.06 4.87 19.00
CA GLN A 211 -6.30 3.87 20.03
C GLN A 211 -7.81 3.70 20.33
N GLU A 212 -8.51 4.82 20.49
CA GLU A 212 -9.96 4.80 20.72
C GLU A 212 -10.72 4.21 19.52
N GLY A 213 -10.37 4.63 18.30
CA GLY A 213 -11.01 4.16 17.07
C GLY A 213 -10.84 2.66 16.85
N ARG A 214 -9.62 2.14 17.09
CA ARG A 214 -9.34 0.69 17.03
C ARG A 214 -10.12 -0.08 18.10
N ALA A 215 -10.11 0.38 19.35
CA ALA A 215 -10.79 -0.29 20.46
C ALA A 215 -12.31 -0.40 20.23
N GLN A 216 -12.91 0.59 19.61
CA GLN A 216 -14.35 0.64 19.30
C GLN A 216 -14.70 0.12 17.90
N ASN A 217 -13.69 -0.29 17.11
CA ASN A 217 -13.85 -0.67 15.69
C ASN A 217 -14.74 0.31 14.90
N LYS A 218 -14.51 1.62 15.11
CA LYS A 218 -15.30 2.71 14.52
C LYS A 218 -15.35 2.59 12.99
N ASP A 219 -16.39 3.18 12.39
CA ASP A 219 -16.42 3.44 10.96
C ASP A 219 -15.64 4.71 10.62
N GLY A 220 -15.34 4.92 9.33
CA GLY A 220 -14.63 6.11 8.86
C GLY A 220 -13.10 6.07 9.05
N ALA A 221 -12.52 4.89 9.21
CA ALA A 221 -11.06 4.71 9.23
C ALA A 221 -10.42 5.15 7.91
N GLY A 222 -9.32 5.88 8.00
CA GLY A 222 -8.56 6.37 6.84
C GLY A 222 -7.77 5.32 6.10
N PHE A 223 -7.53 4.16 6.72
CA PHE A 223 -6.82 3.02 6.15
C PHE A 223 -7.54 1.72 6.43
N VAL A 224 -7.57 0.86 5.42
CA VAL A 224 -8.12 -0.50 5.50
C VAL A 224 -7.10 -1.47 4.94
N ALA A 225 -6.70 -2.47 5.71
CA ALA A 225 -5.82 -3.54 5.26
C ALA A 225 -6.55 -4.88 5.25
N ALA A 226 -6.51 -5.59 4.13
CA ALA A 226 -7.04 -6.93 3.99
C ALA A 226 -5.93 -7.98 3.91
N LEU A 227 -6.16 -9.14 4.51
CA LEU A 227 -5.31 -10.32 4.44
C LEU A 227 -6.09 -11.47 3.80
N TRP A 228 -5.44 -12.14 2.83
CA TRP A 228 -5.82 -13.45 2.31
C TRP A 228 -4.67 -14.44 2.48
N ILE A 229 -4.99 -15.70 2.71
CA ILE A 229 -4.01 -16.81 2.83
C ILE A 229 -4.35 -17.83 1.74
N LYS A 230 -3.34 -18.23 0.97
CA LYS A 230 -3.49 -19.22 -0.10
C LYS A 230 -3.46 -20.66 0.39
#